data_85c989d5557bd0e856905f6dac24bb3c
#
_entry.id   85c989d5557bd0e856905f6dac24bb3c
#
_cell.length_a   1.000
_cell.length_b   1.000
_cell.length_c   1.000
_cell.angle_alpha   90.00
_cell.angle_beta   90.00
_cell.angle_gamma   90.00
#
_symmetry.space_group_name_H-M   'P 1'
#
loop_
_entity.id
_entity.type
_entity.pdbx_description
1 polymer ?
#
loop_
_entity_poly.entity_id
_entity_poly.type
_entity_poly.pdbx_seq_one_letter_code
_entity_poly.pdbx_strand_id
1 'polypeptide(L)'
;MSRLESLLREEAELSVFSLSPLTLFANPLPRKEKRVAMTIGIVVAISVIVSAVLWLIAIYNNLVSLRVRSNGAWSDIDVQLKRRHDLIPNVVEAVKSYAGYEKGTLEAVVAARSKAMNANGPTASAAAENQLSGALKSLFALAEAYPQLRASEQFSHLQQTLASIEDAVQNARRYYNAVVRDFNTAVESFPANLVAGPFGFRGREFFEVTDSAERAVPSVQMDLS
;
A
#
# COMPACT_ATOMS: atom_id res chain seq x y z
N MET A 1 49.42 58.37 61.70
CA MET A 1 48.01 57.94 61.94
C MET A 1 47.05 58.25 60.78
N SER A 2 47.39 59.06 59.81
CA SER A 2 46.47 59.49 58.72
C SER A 2 46.37 58.53 57.49
N ARG A 3 47.29 57.60 57.39
CA ARG A 3 47.33 56.68 56.20
C ARG A 3 46.54 55.40 56.41
N LEU A 4 46.27 55.03 57.65
CA LEU A 4 45.44 53.85 57.98
C LEU A 4 43.95 54.16 57.91
N GLU A 5 43.54 55.40 58.21
CA GLU A 5 42.12 55.79 58.11
C GLU A 5 41.65 55.97 56.67
N SER A 6 42.55 56.32 55.70
CA SER A 6 42.19 56.38 54.26
C SER A 6 42.03 55.03 53.66
N LEU A 7 42.80 54.03 54.08
CA LEU A 7 42.64 52.62 53.53
C LEU A 7 41.40 51.94 54.09
N LEU A 8 41.00 52.21 55.31
CA LEU A 8 39.77 51.65 55.87
C LEU A 8 38.52 52.33 55.32
N ARG A 9 38.59 53.54 54.80
CA ARG A 9 37.49 54.18 54.08
C ARG A 9 37.34 53.64 52.66
N GLU A 10 38.46 53.34 52.01
CA GLU A 10 38.46 52.80 50.67
C GLU A 10 37.92 51.33 50.62
N GLU A 11 38.21 50.52 51.66
CA GLU A 11 37.60 49.17 51.77
C GLU A 11 36.12 49.21 52.16
N ALA A 12 35.66 50.24 52.86
CA ALA A 12 34.24 50.38 53.21
C ALA A 12 33.37 50.81 52.00
N GLU A 13 33.93 51.60 51.05
CA GLU A 13 33.22 51.98 49.83
C GLU A 13 33.16 50.84 48.81
N LEU A 14 34.15 49.95 48.81
CA LEU A 14 34.14 48.74 47.87
C LEU A 14 33.20 47.65 48.34
N SER A 15 32.82 47.58 49.61
CA SER A 15 31.92 46.59 50.16
C SER A 15 30.40 46.89 49.90
N VAL A 16 30.08 48.15 49.57
CA VAL A 16 28.68 48.59 49.31
C VAL A 16 28.27 48.40 47.84
N PHE A 17 29.27 48.15 46.95
CA PHE A 17 28.96 47.98 45.50
C PHE A 17 28.72 46.51 45.03
N SER A 18 28.78 45.58 45.98
CA SER A 18 28.75 44.13 45.62
C SER A 18 27.56 43.37 46.12
N LEU A 19 26.33 43.89 46.12
CA LEU A 19 25.14 43.07 46.39
C LEU A 19 23.85 43.71 45.89
N SER A 20 23.70 43.91 44.58
CA SER A 20 22.36 44.04 43.99
C SER A 20 22.34 43.93 42.47
N PRO A 21 22.48 42.76 41.86
CA PRO A 21 21.98 42.62 40.51
C PRO A 21 20.90 41.54 40.32
N LEU A 22 20.25 41.04 41.37
CA LEU A 22 19.34 39.91 41.22
C LEU A 22 17.86 40.18 41.52
N THR A 23 17.48 41.42 41.81
CA THR A 23 16.08 41.77 42.09
C THR A 23 15.40 42.59 40.98
N LEU A 24 15.99 42.73 39.80
CA LEU A 24 15.48 43.62 38.75
C LEU A 24 14.48 42.94 37.78
N PHE A 25 14.11 41.69 38.00
CA PHE A 25 13.22 40.96 37.08
C PHE A 25 11.87 40.49 37.66
N ALA A 26 11.50 40.97 38.83
CA ALA A 26 10.22 40.65 39.43
C ALA A 26 9.27 41.85 39.50
N ASN A 27 9.19 42.66 38.45
CA ASN A 27 8.12 43.65 38.39
C ASN A 27 6.86 42.96 37.83
N PRO A 28 5.81 42.73 38.64
CA PRO A 28 4.59 42.07 38.16
C PRO A 28 3.96 42.97 37.09
N LEU A 29 3.89 42.47 35.85
CA LEU A 29 3.26 43.15 34.72
C LEU A 29 1.92 43.78 35.16
N PRO A 30 1.62 45.01 34.73
CA PRO A 30 0.37 45.67 35.08
C PRO A 30 -0.84 44.83 34.62
N ARG A 31 -1.93 44.84 35.38
CA ARG A 31 -3.12 43.97 35.17
C ARG A 31 -3.63 44.01 33.73
N LYS A 32 -3.50 45.10 33.00
CA LYS A 32 -3.88 45.22 31.59
C LYS A 32 -3.00 44.36 30.67
N GLU A 33 -1.68 44.38 30.87
CA GLU A 33 -0.73 43.57 30.09
C GLU A 33 -0.92 42.06 30.32
N LYS A 34 -1.18 41.67 31.60
CA LYS A 34 -1.52 40.27 31.91
C LYS A 34 -2.78 39.77 31.21
N ARG A 35 -3.82 40.63 31.09
CA ARG A 35 -5.04 40.29 30.37
C ARG A 35 -4.77 40.15 28.87
N VAL A 36 -4.01 41.07 28.27
CA VAL A 36 -3.63 41.02 26.85
C VAL A 36 -2.81 39.77 26.55
N ALA A 37 -1.79 39.47 27.37
CA ALA A 37 -0.98 38.28 27.22
C ALA A 37 -1.82 36.99 27.34
N MET A 38 -2.78 36.96 28.29
CA MET A 38 -3.69 35.81 28.44
C MET A 38 -4.64 35.65 27.24
N THR A 39 -5.21 36.72 26.68
CA THR A 39 -6.04 36.66 25.48
C THR A 39 -5.27 36.19 24.26
N ILE A 40 -4.05 36.68 24.04
CA ILE A 40 -3.15 36.23 22.98
C ILE A 40 -2.84 34.73 23.16
N GLY A 41 -2.52 34.28 24.39
CA GLY A 41 -2.29 32.87 24.67
C GLY A 41 -3.48 31.97 24.35
N ILE A 42 -4.70 32.41 24.70
CA ILE A 42 -5.93 31.67 24.37
C ILE A 42 -6.15 31.60 22.84
N VAL A 43 -5.98 32.70 22.12
CA VAL A 43 -6.13 32.74 20.66
C VAL A 43 -5.13 31.82 19.97
N VAL A 44 -3.85 31.84 20.42
CA VAL A 44 -2.83 30.92 19.91
C VAL A 44 -3.17 29.47 20.20
N ALA A 45 -3.63 29.15 21.42
CA ALA A 45 -4.04 27.79 21.78
C ALA A 45 -5.21 27.28 20.93
N ILE A 46 -6.24 28.12 20.72
CA ILE A 46 -7.37 27.79 19.84
C ILE A 46 -6.91 27.58 18.41
N SER A 47 -6.03 28.44 17.88
CA SER A 47 -5.48 28.31 16.53
C SER A 47 -4.72 27.00 16.34
N VAL A 48 -3.91 26.60 17.33
CA VAL A 48 -3.18 25.31 17.29
C VAL A 48 -4.15 24.13 17.31
N ILE A 49 -5.17 24.17 18.15
CA ILE A 49 -6.19 23.10 18.24
C ILE A 49 -6.93 22.98 16.90
N VAL A 50 -7.40 24.09 16.34
CA VAL A 50 -8.11 24.10 15.05
C VAL A 50 -7.21 23.55 13.93
N SER A 51 -5.95 23.97 13.89
CA SER A 51 -4.98 23.46 12.90
C SER A 51 -4.77 21.95 13.04
N ALA A 52 -4.64 21.45 14.27
CA ALA A 52 -4.51 20.02 14.54
C ALA A 52 -5.73 19.22 14.09
N VAL A 53 -6.94 19.73 14.34
CA VAL A 53 -8.19 19.08 13.91
C VAL A 53 -8.30 19.03 12.38
N LEU A 54 -8.02 20.15 11.70
CA LEU A 54 -8.04 20.19 10.23
C LEU A 54 -7.01 19.22 9.63
N TRP A 55 -5.85 19.12 10.23
CA TRP A 55 -4.82 18.19 9.83
C TRP A 55 -5.22 16.72 10.00
N LEU A 56 -5.86 16.36 11.13
CA LEU A 56 -6.42 15.02 11.35
C LEU A 56 -7.49 14.67 10.32
N ILE A 57 -8.37 15.62 9.99
CA ILE A 57 -9.40 15.43 8.95
C ILE A 57 -8.74 15.17 7.59
N ALA A 58 -7.70 15.90 7.24
CA ALA A 58 -6.98 15.71 5.98
C ALA A 58 -6.33 14.31 5.89
N ILE A 59 -5.69 13.83 6.97
CA ILE A 59 -5.14 12.47 7.04
C ILE A 59 -6.24 11.42 6.89
N TYR A 60 -7.33 11.56 7.62
CA TYR A 60 -8.45 10.63 7.54
C TYR A 60 -9.02 10.56 6.10
N ASN A 61 -9.26 11.71 5.48
CA ASN A 61 -9.78 11.76 4.11
C ASN A 61 -8.81 11.13 3.08
N ASN A 62 -7.51 11.30 3.28
CA ASN A 62 -6.49 10.65 2.44
C ASN A 62 -6.54 9.12 2.57
N LEU A 63 -6.62 8.59 3.81
CA LEU A 63 -6.74 7.15 4.07
C LEU A 63 -8.02 6.57 3.46
N VAL A 64 -9.16 7.29 3.58
CA VAL A 64 -10.43 6.90 2.93
C VAL A 64 -10.27 6.86 1.41
N SER A 65 -9.65 7.88 0.81
CA SER A 65 -9.42 7.95 -0.63
C SER A 65 -8.59 6.77 -1.14
N LEU A 66 -7.49 6.44 -0.47
CA LEU A 66 -6.63 5.29 -0.80
C LEU A 66 -7.38 3.97 -0.65
N ARG A 67 -8.20 3.81 0.41
CA ARG A 67 -9.05 2.64 0.60
C ARG A 67 -10.06 2.46 -0.54
N VAL A 68 -10.71 3.54 -0.94
CA VAL A 68 -11.69 3.51 -2.05
C VAL A 68 -11.00 3.18 -3.37
N ARG A 69 -9.82 3.77 -3.64
CA ARG A 69 -9.03 3.42 -4.83
C ARG A 69 -8.64 1.95 -4.86
N SER A 70 -8.22 1.38 -3.73
CA SER A 70 -7.85 -0.04 -3.70
C SER A 70 -9.08 -0.96 -3.89
N ASN A 71 -10.28 -0.56 -3.43
CA ASN A 71 -11.52 -1.28 -3.74
C ASN A 71 -11.83 -1.23 -5.24
N GLY A 72 -11.71 -0.06 -5.85
CA GLY A 72 -11.90 0.10 -7.30
C GLY A 72 -10.92 -0.75 -8.11
N ALA A 73 -9.63 -0.68 -7.76
CA ALA A 73 -8.61 -1.48 -8.43
C ALA A 73 -8.83 -3.00 -8.28
N TRP A 74 -9.40 -3.45 -7.15
CA TRP A 74 -9.80 -4.85 -6.98
C TRP A 74 -10.96 -5.21 -7.90
N SER A 75 -11.98 -4.34 -8.01
CA SER A 75 -13.09 -4.55 -8.92
C SER A 75 -12.65 -4.63 -10.38
N ASP A 76 -11.63 -3.89 -10.79
CA ASP A 76 -11.06 -3.97 -12.13
C ASP A 76 -10.43 -5.35 -12.39
N ILE A 77 -9.70 -5.93 -11.41
CA ILE A 77 -9.21 -7.30 -11.50
C ILE A 77 -10.38 -8.28 -11.66
N ASP A 78 -11.39 -8.16 -10.82
CA ASP A 78 -12.55 -9.07 -10.79
C ASP A 78 -13.27 -9.12 -12.12
N VAL A 79 -13.44 -7.96 -12.78
CA VAL A 79 -14.02 -7.85 -14.13
C VAL A 79 -13.18 -8.62 -15.15
N GLN A 80 -11.86 -8.51 -15.12
CA GLN A 80 -10.99 -9.21 -16.08
C GLN A 80 -10.95 -10.73 -15.81
N LEU A 81 -10.89 -11.13 -14.53
CA LEU A 81 -10.97 -12.55 -14.16
C LEU A 81 -12.29 -13.17 -14.59
N LYS A 82 -13.40 -12.47 -14.39
CA LYS A 82 -14.70 -12.94 -14.88
C LYS A 82 -14.72 -13.15 -16.39
N ARG A 83 -14.23 -12.19 -17.18
CA ARG A 83 -14.10 -12.33 -18.62
C ARG A 83 -13.27 -13.55 -19.01
N ARG A 84 -12.16 -13.79 -18.32
CA ARG A 84 -11.32 -14.96 -18.51
C ARG A 84 -12.10 -16.24 -18.25
N HIS A 85 -12.77 -16.33 -17.09
CA HIS A 85 -13.56 -17.50 -16.71
C HIS A 85 -14.71 -17.80 -17.68
N ASP A 86 -15.36 -16.76 -18.21
CA ASP A 86 -16.47 -16.89 -19.15
C ASP A 86 -16.01 -17.37 -20.53
N LEU A 87 -14.75 -17.12 -20.92
CA LEU A 87 -14.19 -17.59 -22.20
C LEU A 87 -13.73 -19.04 -22.17
N ILE A 88 -13.29 -19.56 -21.01
CA ILE A 88 -12.71 -20.90 -20.89
C ILE A 88 -13.61 -22.03 -21.39
N PRO A 89 -14.93 -22.07 -21.15
CA PRO A 89 -15.80 -23.10 -21.68
C PRO A 89 -15.74 -23.20 -23.21
N ASN A 90 -15.65 -22.07 -23.91
CA ASN A 90 -15.56 -22.04 -25.35
C ASN A 90 -14.23 -22.63 -25.86
N VAL A 91 -13.13 -22.34 -25.14
CA VAL A 91 -11.80 -22.91 -25.42
C VAL A 91 -11.82 -24.43 -25.22
N VAL A 92 -12.40 -24.90 -24.10
CA VAL A 92 -12.54 -26.33 -23.78
C VAL A 92 -13.37 -27.05 -24.84
N GLU A 93 -14.50 -26.48 -25.26
CA GLU A 93 -15.37 -27.07 -26.26
C GLU A 93 -14.70 -27.15 -27.66
N ALA A 94 -13.96 -26.08 -28.03
CA ALA A 94 -13.16 -26.08 -29.26
C ALA A 94 -12.12 -27.20 -29.27
N VAL A 95 -11.37 -27.38 -28.16
CA VAL A 95 -10.37 -28.46 -28.06
C VAL A 95 -11.04 -29.84 -28.03
N LYS A 96 -12.12 -29.99 -27.29
CA LYS A 96 -12.88 -31.24 -27.14
C LYS A 96 -13.38 -31.80 -28.49
N SER A 97 -13.73 -30.94 -29.42
CA SER A 97 -14.17 -31.33 -30.78
C SER A 97 -13.10 -32.08 -31.55
N TYR A 98 -11.82 -31.91 -31.25
CA TYR A 98 -10.69 -32.53 -31.95
C TYR A 98 -9.92 -33.52 -31.07
N ALA A 99 -9.83 -33.26 -29.77
CA ALA A 99 -9.03 -34.00 -28.76
C ALA A 99 -9.91 -34.56 -27.64
N GLY A 100 -11.13 -35.02 -27.95
CA GLY A 100 -12.13 -35.47 -26.96
C GLY A 100 -11.71 -36.70 -26.13
N TYR A 101 -10.66 -37.44 -26.53
CA TYR A 101 -10.09 -38.55 -25.77
C TYR A 101 -9.18 -38.11 -24.63
N GLU A 102 -8.71 -36.86 -24.66
CA GLU A 102 -7.78 -36.28 -23.66
C GLU A 102 -8.55 -35.73 -22.45
N LYS A 103 -9.40 -36.55 -21.85
CA LYS A 103 -10.31 -36.18 -20.77
C LYS A 103 -9.58 -35.52 -19.57
N GLY A 104 -8.42 -36.06 -19.20
CA GLY A 104 -7.67 -35.56 -18.03
C GLY A 104 -7.27 -34.08 -18.14
N THR A 105 -6.79 -33.65 -19.31
CA THR A 105 -6.42 -32.25 -19.55
C THR A 105 -7.64 -31.33 -19.56
N LEU A 106 -8.73 -31.75 -20.19
CA LEU A 106 -9.98 -31.00 -20.25
C LEU A 106 -10.61 -30.85 -18.85
N GLU A 107 -10.67 -31.92 -18.07
CA GLU A 107 -11.18 -31.94 -16.69
C GLU A 107 -10.32 -31.08 -15.74
N ALA A 108 -9.00 -31.11 -15.93
CA ALA A 108 -8.08 -30.28 -15.13
C ALA A 108 -8.37 -28.76 -15.34
N VAL A 109 -8.64 -28.33 -16.56
CA VAL A 109 -9.01 -26.93 -16.86
C VAL A 109 -10.35 -26.56 -16.22
N VAL A 110 -11.36 -27.43 -16.34
CA VAL A 110 -12.68 -27.20 -15.75
C VAL A 110 -12.59 -27.12 -14.22
N ALA A 111 -11.84 -28.04 -13.60
CA ALA A 111 -11.62 -28.04 -12.15
C ALA A 111 -10.87 -26.80 -11.68
N ALA A 112 -9.80 -26.41 -12.37
CA ALA A 112 -9.03 -25.19 -12.05
C ALA A 112 -9.88 -23.92 -12.19
N ARG A 113 -10.70 -23.83 -13.25
CA ARG A 113 -11.67 -22.73 -13.42
C ARG A 113 -12.66 -22.68 -12.26
N SER A 114 -13.25 -23.81 -11.88
CA SER A 114 -14.18 -23.85 -10.75
C SER A 114 -13.54 -23.40 -9.45
N LYS A 115 -12.29 -23.80 -9.20
CA LYS A 115 -11.52 -23.35 -8.04
C LYS A 115 -11.25 -21.86 -8.07
N ALA A 116 -10.89 -21.31 -9.22
CA ALA A 116 -10.63 -19.89 -9.40
C ALA A 116 -11.89 -19.05 -9.16
N MET A 117 -13.04 -19.47 -9.67
CA MET A 117 -14.33 -18.81 -9.47
C MET A 117 -14.81 -18.79 -8.00
N ASN A 118 -14.38 -19.75 -7.19
CA ASN A 118 -14.75 -19.85 -5.77
C ASN A 118 -13.68 -19.28 -4.83
N ALA A 119 -12.57 -18.80 -5.36
CA ALA A 119 -11.52 -18.19 -4.55
C ALA A 119 -11.97 -16.83 -4.00
N ASN A 120 -11.69 -16.58 -2.72
CA ASN A 120 -12.08 -15.34 -2.06
C ASN A 120 -10.84 -14.59 -1.54
N GLY A 121 -10.78 -13.33 -1.88
CA GLY A 121 -9.68 -12.44 -1.49
C GLY A 121 -8.46 -12.51 -2.43
N PRO A 122 -7.57 -11.52 -2.34
CA PRO A 122 -6.49 -11.35 -3.30
C PRO A 122 -5.51 -12.52 -3.36
N THR A 123 -5.04 -12.99 -2.23
CA THR A 123 -4.05 -14.08 -2.13
C THR A 123 -4.60 -15.41 -2.64
N ALA A 124 -5.82 -15.78 -2.22
CA ALA A 124 -6.44 -17.04 -2.65
C ALA A 124 -6.76 -17.01 -4.16
N SER A 125 -7.26 -15.88 -4.67
CA SER A 125 -7.52 -15.69 -6.10
C SER A 125 -6.25 -15.78 -6.92
N ALA A 126 -5.15 -15.16 -6.48
CA ALA A 126 -3.86 -15.24 -7.17
C ALA A 126 -3.36 -16.69 -7.27
N ALA A 127 -3.44 -17.46 -6.20
CA ALA A 127 -3.03 -18.87 -6.17
C ALA A 127 -3.88 -19.74 -7.10
N ALA A 128 -5.21 -19.52 -7.12
CA ALA A 128 -6.14 -20.27 -7.97
C ALA A 128 -5.97 -19.92 -9.45
N GLU A 129 -5.77 -18.64 -9.78
CA GLU A 129 -5.52 -18.16 -11.14
C GLU A 129 -4.21 -18.72 -11.73
N ASN A 130 -3.19 -18.90 -10.91
CA ASN A 130 -1.95 -19.57 -11.34
C ASN A 130 -2.19 -21.03 -11.72
N GLN A 131 -2.97 -21.75 -10.91
CA GLN A 131 -3.32 -23.13 -11.23
C GLN A 131 -4.10 -23.20 -12.54
N LEU A 132 -5.01 -22.26 -12.75
CA LEU A 132 -5.77 -22.14 -14.01
C LEU A 132 -4.85 -21.83 -15.20
N SER A 133 -3.88 -20.92 -15.02
CA SER A 133 -2.89 -20.61 -16.07
C SER A 133 -2.04 -21.85 -16.42
N GLY A 134 -1.64 -22.63 -15.42
CA GLY A 134 -0.94 -23.91 -15.63
C GLY A 134 -1.75 -24.92 -16.42
N ALA A 135 -3.02 -25.10 -16.05
CA ALA A 135 -3.94 -26.00 -16.75
C ALA A 135 -4.19 -25.56 -18.21
N LEU A 136 -4.38 -24.26 -18.45
CA LEU A 136 -4.53 -23.70 -19.80
C LEU A 136 -3.26 -23.87 -20.63
N LYS A 137 -2.08 -23.70 -20.05
CA LYS A 137 -0.81 -23.98 -20.75
C LYS A 137 -0.72 -25.42 -21.20
N SER A 138 -1.12 -26.38 -20.36
CA SER A 138 -1.20 -27.79 -20.74
C SER A 138 -2.22 -28.06 -21.85
N LEU A 139 -3.37 -27.39 -21.81
CA LEU A 139 -4.40 -27.50 -22.85
C LEU A 139 -3.90 -26.96 -24.21
N PHE A 140 -3.16 -25.85 -24.22
CA PHE A 140 -2.59 -25.31 -25.44
C PHE A 140 -1.47 -26.20 -25.99
N ALA A 141 -0.61 -26.76 -25.12
CA ALA A 141 0.39 -27.73 -25.53
C ALA A 141 -0.24 -28.98 -26.15
N LEU A 142 -1.37 -29.45 -25.60
CA LEU A 142 -2.15 -30.53 -26.20
C LEU A 142 -2.68 -30.14 -27.60
N ALA A 143 -3.21 -28.92 -27.74
CA ALA A 143 -3.74 -28.45 -29.03
C ALA A 143 -2.70 -28.42 -30.15
N GLU A 144 -1.41 -28.25 -29.82
CA GLU A 144 -0.32 -28.32 -30.79
C GLU A 144 -0.14 -29.71 -31.45
N ALA A 145 -0.58 -30.77 -30.78
CA ALA A 145 -0.56 -32.12 -31.29
C ALA A 145 -1.68 -32.39 -32.32
N TYR A 146 -2.62 -31.46 -32.48
CA TYR A 146 -3.76 -31.58 -33.39
C TYR A 146 -3.73 -30.49 -34.47
N PRO A 147 -3.09 -30.74 -35.63
CA PRO A 147 -2.89 -29.72 -36.68
C PRO A 147 -4.21 -29.10 -37.19
N GLN A 148 -5.29 -29.86 -37.24
CA GLN A 148 -6.59 -29.36 -37.67
C GLN A 148 -7.19 -28.35 -36.72
N LEU A 149 -7.03 -28.54 -35.40
CA LEU A 149 -7.44 -27.59 -34.37
C LEU A 149 -6.59 -26.32 -34.47
N ARG A 150 -5.29 -26.47 -34.63
CA ARG A 150 -4.35 -25.35 -34.79
C ARG A 150 -4.66 -24.50 -36.03
N ALA A 151 -5.15 -25.12 -37.12
CA ALA A 151 -5.55 -24.44 -38.34
C ALA A 151 -6.93 -23.76 -38.24
N SER A 152 -7.69 -24.00 -37.17
CA SER A 152 -9.01 -23.41 -36.95
C SER A 152 -8.90 -21.93 -36.64
N GLU A 153 -9.52 -21.08 -37.46
CA GLU A 153 -9.60 -19.63 -37.23
C GLU A 153 -10.31 -19.33 -35.90
N GLN A 154 -11.35 -20.07 -35.57
CA GLN A 154 -12.09 -19.91 -34.31
C GLN A 154 -11.20 -20.18 -33.11
N PHE A 155 -10.39 -21.23 -33.13
CA PHE A 155 -9.48 -21.55 -32.03
C PHE A 155 -8.36 -20.48 -31.91
N SER A 156 -7.80 -20.03 -33.03
CA SER A 156 -6.81 -18.94 -33.05
C SER A 156 -7.38 -17.66 -32.47
N HIS A 157 -8.64 -17.31 -32.82
CA HIS A 157 -9.31 -16.14 -32.24
C HIS A 157 -9.52 -16.27 -30.73
N LEU A 158 -9.91 -17.45 -30.23
CA LEU A 158 -10.06 -17.72 -28.79
C LEU A 158 -8.72 -17.58 -28.05
N GLN A 159 -7.63 -18.09 -28.61
CA GLN A 159 -6.29 -17.93 -28.05
C GLN A 159 -5.87 -16.46 -27.97
N GLN A 160 -6.06 -15.70 -29.04
CA GLN A 160 -5.74 -14.26 -29.07
C GLN A 160 -6.56 -13.47 -28.05
N THR A 161 -7.87 -13.79 -27.96
CA THR A 161 -8.76 -13.15 -26.99
C THR A 161 -8.32 -13.47 -25.57
N LEU A 162 -7.97 -14.73 -25.27
CA LEU A 162 -7.49 -15.13 -23.96
C LEU A 162 -6.15 -14.45 -23.62
N ALA A 163 -5.23 -14.34 -24.58
CA ALA A 163 -3.96 -13.60 -24.39
C ALA A 163 -4.20 -12.11 -24.06
N SER A 164 -5.13 -11.46 -24.77
CA SER A 164 -5.46 -10.06 -24.49
C SER A 164 -6.10 -9.87 -23.12
N ILE A 165 -6.91 -10.83 -22.65
CA ILE A 165 -7.48 -10.82 -21.30
C ILE A 165 -6.36 -11.03 -20.26
N GLU A 166 -5.42 -11.93 -20.52
CA GLU A 166 -4.26 -12.15 -19.65
C GLU A 166 -3.44 -10.85 -19.47
N ASP A 167 -3.16 -10.14 -20.55
CA ASP A 167 -2.49 -8.85 -20.51
C ASP A 167 -3.28 -7.81 -19.68
N ALA A 168 -4.61 -7.81 -19.84
CA ALA A 168 -5.48 -6.94 -19.05
C ALA A 168 -5.45 -7.30 -17.55
N VAL A 169 -5.47 -8.59 -17.20
CA VAL A 169 -5.32 -9.08 -15.81
C VAL A 169 -3.97 -8.64 -15.23
N GLN A 170 -2.88 -8.80 -16.00
CA GLN A 170 -1.54 -8.40 -15.53
C GLN A 170 -1.44 -6.88 -15.31
N ASN A 171 -2.08 -6.08 -16.16
CA ASN A 171 -2.15 -4.62 -15.98
C ASN A 171 -2.95 -4.25 -14.74
N ALA A 172 -4.14 -4.82 -14.55
CA ALA A 172 -4.99 -4.60 -13.39
C ALA A 172 -4.28 -5.03 -12.08
N ARG A 173 -3.58 -6.17 -12.10
CA ARG A 173 -2.76 -6.68 -10.99
C ARG A 173 -1.65 -5.68 -10.59
N ARG A 174 -0.88 -5.17 -11.57
CA ARG A 174 0.16 -4.17 -11.30
C ARG A 174 -0.41 -2.91 -10.68
N TYR A 175 -1.53 -2.43 -11.20
CA TYR A 175 -2.20 -1.25 -10.67
C TYR A 175 -2.73 -1.48 -9.25
N TYR A 176 -3.43 -2.60 -9.01
CA TYR A 176 -3.92 -2.97 -7.67
C TYR A 176 -2.78 -3.03 -6.64
N ASN A 177 -1.71 -3.73 -6.96
CA ASN A 177 -0.57 -3.87 -6.06
C ASN A 177 0.12 -2.53 -5.78
N ALA A 178 0.18 -1.62 -6.75
CA ALA A 178 0.69 -0.26 -6.54
C ALA A 178 -0.20 0.52 -5.56
N VAL A 179 -1.53 0.51 -5.77
CA VAL A 179 -2.49 1.21 -4.89
C VAL A 179 -2.50 0.61 -3.48
N VAL A 180 -2.41 -0.72 -3.35
CA VAL A 180 -2.33 -1.40 -2.04
C VAL A 180 -1.04 -1.04 -1.33
N ARG A 181 0.08 -0.94 -2.04
CA ARG A 181 1.36 -0.48 -1.45
C ARG A 181 1.23 0.93 -0.90
N ASP A 182 0.66 1.86 -1.68
CA ASP A 182 0.46 3.24 -1.25
C ASP A 182 -0.45 3.31 -0.02
N PHE A 183 -1.53 2.52 0.00
CA PHE A 183 -2.43 2.43 1.14
C PHE A 183 -1.74 1.86 2.38
N ASN A 184 -1.03 0.73 2.27
CA ASN A 184 -0.33 0.10 3.38
C ASN A 184 0.76 1.02 3.94
N THR A 185 1.53 1.66 3.04
CA THR A 185 2.52 2.67 3.44
C THR A 185 1.86 3.82 4.21
N ALA A 186 0.73 4.35 3.74
CA ALA A 186 0.03 5.42 4.43
C ALA A 186 -0.51 4.98 5.81
N VAL A 187 -1.00 3.75 5.94
CA VAL A 187 -1.49 3.19 7.22
C VAL A 187 -0.37 3.02 8.24
N GLU A 188 0.84 2.68 7.81
CA GLU A 188 2.00 2.41 8.67
C GLU A 188 2.85 3.65 8.94
N SER A 189 2.81 4.66 8.06
CA SER A 189 3.63 5.87 8.18
C SER A 189 3.15 6.81 9.27
N PHE A 190 4.11 7.43 9.98
CA PHE A 190 3.80 8.56 10.87
C PHE A 190 3.52 9.82 10.04
N PRO A 191 2.54 10.62 10.41
CA PRO A 191 1.65 10.51 11.57
C PRO A 191 0.31 9.81 11.29
N ALA A 192 0.06 9.30 10.09
CA ALA A 192 -1.20 8.69 9.68
C ALA A 192 -1.52 7.41 10.49
N ASN A 193 -0.50 6.69 10.97
CA ASN A 193 -0.65 5.51 11.82
C ASN A 193 -1.39 5.79 13.13
N LEU A 194 -1.28 7.02 13.67
CA LEU A 194 -2.02 7.43 14.87
C LEU A 194 -3.54 7.53 14.62
N VAL A 195 -3.92 7.79 13.38
CA VAL A 195 -5.32 7.88 12.93
C VAL A 195 -5.81 6.51 12.45
N ALA A 196 -4.96 5.78 11.74
CA ALA A 196 -5.33 4.52 11.10
C ALA A 196 -5.86 3.47 12.08
N GLY A 197 -5.17 3.25 13.20
CA GLY A 197 -5.54 2.26 14.21
C GLY A 197 -6.95 2.49 14.80
N PRO A 198 -7.24 3.63 15.43
CA PRO A 198 -8.53 3.95 16.02
C PRO A 198 -9.71 3.91 15.04
N PHE A 199 -9.48 4.28 13.77
CA PHE A 199 -10.51 4.28 12.72
C PHE A 199 -10.59 2.98 11.92
N GLY A 200 -9.85 1.93 12.33
CA GLY A 200 -9.95 0.59 11.75
C GLY A 200 -9.38 0.46 10.34
N PHE A 201 -8.47 1.33 9.93
CA PHE A 201 -7.70 1.14 8.71
C PHE A 201 -6.62 0.08 8.98
N ARG A 202 -6.65 -0.99 8.20
CA ARG A 202 -5.69 -2.10 8.28
C ARG A 202 -5.05 -2.30 6.92
N GLY A 203 -3.82 -2.77 6.91
CA GLY A 203 -3.13 -3.17 5.69
C GLY A 203 -3.95 -4.18 4.88
N ARG A 204 -3.78 -4.14 3.56
CA ARG A 204 -4.45 -5.01 2.60
C ARG A 204 -3.47 -6.00 2.01
N GLU A 205 -4.00 -7.14 1.61
CA GLU A 205 -3.25 -8.17 0.92
C GLU A 205 -2.95 -7.77 -0.52
N PHE A 206 -1.77 -8.17 -1.01
CA PHE A 206 -1.40 -8.05 -2.41
C PHE A 206 -2.01 -9.19 -3.23
N PHE A 207 -2.26 -8.93 -4.50
CA PHE A 207 -2.54 -9.96 -5.47
C PHE A 207 -1.22 -10.51 -6.01
N GLU A 208 -0.58 -11.35 -5.21
CA GLU A 208 0.72 -11.95 -5.52
C GLU A 208 0.64 -13.46 -5.42
N VAL A 209 1.35 -14.10 -6.34
CA VAL A 209 1.69 -15.50 -6.20
C VAL A 209 2.89 -15.59 -5.31
N THR A 210 2.72 -16.24 -4.17
CA THR A 210 3.83 -16.56 -3.28
C THR A 210 4.48 -17.87 -3.76
N ASP A 211 4.93 -17.92 -5.01
CA ASP A 211 5.74 -19.04 -5.45
C ASP A 211 7.20 -18.77 -5.08
N SER A 212 7.68 -19.50 -4.08
CA SER A 212 9.05 -19.43 -3.61
C SER A 212 10.08 -19.83 -4.71
N ALA A 213 9.61 -20.58 -5.73
CA ALA A 213 10.44 -20.98 -6.87
C ALA A 213 10.74 -19.82 -7.84
N GLU A 214 9.82 -18.88 -8.03
CA GLU A 214 10.08 -17.69 -8.86
C GLU A 214 11.01 -16.66 -8.19
N ARG A 215 11.18 -16.74 -6.87
CA ARG A 215 12.13 -15.88 -6.11
C ARG A 215 13.53 -16.45 -6.06
N ALA A 216 13.75 -17.69 -6.49
CA ALA A 216 15.08 -18.28 -6.57
C ALA A 216 15.87 -17.56 -7.68
N VAL A 217 16.85 -16.76 -7.28
CA VAL A 217 17.83 -16.18 -8.20
C VAL A 217 18.49 -17.33 -8.98
N PRO A 218 18.45 -17.35 -10.32
CA PRO A 218 19.16 -18.36 -11.08
C PRO A 218 20.64 -18.32 -10.66
N SER A 219 21.15 -19.42 -10.13
CA SER A 219 22.57 -19.55 -9.84
C SER A 219 23.30 -19.59 -11.18
N VAL A 220 23.92 -18.48 -11.55
CA VAL A 220 24.87 -18.44 -12.68
C VAL A 220 26.15 -19.11 -12.19
N GLN A 221 26.32 -20.39 -12.48
CA GLN A 221 27.63 -21.04 -12.39
C GLN A 221 28.48 -20.48 -13.56
N MET A 222 29.36 -19.55 -13.24
CA MET A 222 30.44 -19.20 -14.16
C MET A 222 31.49 -20.33 -14.09
N ASP A 223 31.49 -21.17 -15.12
CA ASP A 223 32.52 -22.15 -15.32
C ASP A 223 33.79 -21.37 -15.76
N LEU A 224 34.70 -21.14 -14.84
CA LEU A 224 36.02 -20.56 -15.08
C LEU A 224 36.96 -21.70 -15.43
N SER A 225 36.92 -22.16 -16.67
CA SER A 225 37.96 -23.02 -17.26
C SER A 225 38.88 -22.21 -18.17
#